data_b7cebf1eceda880dbe6c26456aa5ad31
#
_entry.id   b7cebf1eceda880dbe6c26456aa5ad31
#
_cell.length_a   1.000
_cell.length_b   1.000
_cell.length_c   1.000
_cell.angle_alpha   90.00
_cell.angle_beta   90.00
_cell.angle_gamma   90.00
#
_symmetry.space_group_name_H-M   'P 1'
#
loop_
_entity.id
_entity.type
_entity.pdbx_description
1 polymer ?
#
loop_
_entity_poly.entity_id
_entity_poly.type
_entity_poly.pdbx_seq_one_letter_code
_entity_poly.pdbx_strand_id
1 'polypeptide(L)' 'EEKSDIARKMMKCGMDMEQISQITGLSLEQIKKL' A
#
# COMPACT_ATOMS: atom_id res chain seq x y z
N GLU A 1 2.49 -0.66 14.34
CA GLU A 1 2.47 -1.37 13.07
C GLU A 1 2.87 -0.44 11.96
N GLU A 2 3.56 -0.98 10.97
CA GLU A 2 4.14 -0.17 9.94
C GLU A 2 3.18 0.03 8.78
N LYS A 3 3.38 1.14 8.07
CA LYS A 3 2.55 1.44 6.92
C LYS A 3 2.66 0.36 5.84
N SER A 4 3.82 -0.26 5.73
CA SER A 4 4.02 -1.30 4.73
C SER A 4 3.13 -2.52 5.01
N ASP A 5 2.94 -2.87 6.26
CA ASP A 5 2.06 -3.98 6.61
C ASP A 5 0.62 -3.67 6.23
N ILE A 6 0.19 -2.44 6.50
CA ILE A 6 -1.16 -2.01 6.15
C ILE A 6 -1.34 -2.04 4.64
N ALA A 7 -0.34 -1.55 3.90
CA ALA A 7 -0.41 -1.55 2.45
C ALA A 7 -0.52 -2.96 1.88
N ARG A 8 0.22 -3.90 2.48
CA ARG A 8 0.15 -5.30 2.04
C ARG A 8 -1.26 -5.86 2.23
N LYS A 9 -1.85 -5.57 3.37
CA LYS A 9 -3.20 -6.04 3.64
C LYS A 9 -4.20 -5.47 2.66
N MET A 10 -4.02 -4.20 2.32
CA MET A 10 -4.90 -3.56 1.34
C MET A 10 -4.75 -4.18 -0.03
N MET A 11 -3.52 -4.55 -0.41
CA MET A 11 -3.30 -5.19 -1.70
C MET A 11 -3.98 -6.55 -1.74
N LYS A 12 -3.96 -7.28 -0.64
CA LYS A 12 -4.64 -8.58 -0.57
C LYS A 12 -6.15 -8.42 -0.70
N CYS A 13 -6.68 -7.29 -0.29
CA CYS A 13 -8.11 -7.00 -0.42
C CYS A 13 -8.49 -6.58 -1.84
N GLY A 14 -7.51 -6.40 -2.72
CA GLY A 14 -7.79 -6.03 -4.10
C GLY A 14 -7.86 -4.55 -4.35
N MET A 15 -7.31 -3.73 -3.45
CA MET A 15 -7.32 -2.29 -3.64
C MET A 15 -6.29 -1.86 -4.68
N ASP A 16 -6.59 -0.75 -5.36
CA ASP A 16 -5.65 -0.20 -6.33
C ASP A 16 -4.43 0.39 -5.63
N MET A 17 -3.29 0.29 -6.30
CA MET A 17 -2.05 0.83 -5.74
C MET A 17 -2.14 2.33 -5.51
N GLU A 18 -2.82 3.04 -6.39
CA GLU A 18 -2.97 4.48 -6.22
C GLU A 18 -3.74 4.81 -4.95
N GLN A 19 -4.80 4.07 -4.68
CA GLN A 19 -5.57 4.28 -3.46
C GLN A 19 -4.75 3.93 -2.24
N ILE A 20 -4.01 2.84 -2.30
CA ILE A 20 -3.15 2.45 -1.20
C ILE A 20 -2.12 3.54 -0.92
N SER A 21 -1.55 4.10 -1.98
CA SER A 21 -0.58 5.18 -1.83
C SER A 21 -1.19 6.38 -1.12
N GLN A 22 -2.41 6.75 -1.48
CA GLN A 22 -3.07 7.89 -0.87
C GLN A 22 -3.40 7.65 0.59
N ILE A 23 -3.82 6.44 0.92
CA ILE A 23 -4.24 6.11 2.28
C ILE A 23 -3.04 5.97 3.20
N THR A 24 -2.00 5.30 2.74
CA THR A 24 -0.83 5.02 3.56
C THR A 24 0.22 6.11 3.50
N GLY A 25 0.20 6.93 2.45
CA GLY A 25 1.23 7.93 2.24
C GLY A 25 2.51 7.38 1.63
N LEU A 26 2.50 6.12 1.22
CA LEU A 26 3.66 5.53 0.56
C LEU A 26 3.63 5.85 -0.93
N SER A 27 4.83 5.91 -1.53
CA SER A 27 4.92 6.11 -2.96
C SER A 27 4.58 4.81 -3.69
N LEU A 28 4.22 4.95 -4.97
CA LEU A 28 3.90 3.76 -5.76
C LEU A 28 5.11 2.82 -5.86
N GLU A 29 6.29 3.40 -5.92
CA GLU A 29 7.51 2.58 -5.97
C GLU A 29 7.68 1.76 -4.71
N GLN A 30 7.39 2.35 -3.57
CA GLN A 30 7.48 1.63 -2.30
C GLN A 30 6.46 0.51 -2.22
N ILE A 31 5.27 0.75 -2.72
CA ILE A 31 4.23 -0.27 -2.71
C ILE A 31 4.63 -1.44 -3.60
N LYS A 32 5.26 -1.16 -4.73
CA LYS A 32 5.71 -2.22 -5.63
C LYS A 32 6.77 -3.11 -5.00
N LYS A 33 7.51 -2.58 -4.05
CA LYS A 33 8.58 -3.32 -3.40
C LYS A 33 8.09 -4.17 -2.23
N LEU A 34 6.86 -4.08 -1.87
CA LEU A 34 6.32 -4.83 -0.73
C LEU A 34 6.20 -6.34 -0.98
#